data_d5b5580b2300d0899972fb5e5bf5587f
#
_entry.id   d5b5580b2300d0899972fb5e5bf5587f
#
_cell.length_a   1.000
_cell.length_b   1.000
_cell.length_c   1.000
_cell.angle_alpha   90.00
_cell.angle_beta   90.00
_cell.angle_gamma   90.00
#
_symmetry.space_group_name_H-M   'P 1'
#
loop_
_entity.id
_entity.type
_entity.pdbx_description
1 polymer ?
#
loop_
_entity_poly.entity_id
_entity_poly.type
_entity_poly.pdbx_seq_one_letter_code
_entity_poly.pdbx_strand_id
1 'polypeptide(L)'
;ATSWHSNKFMHPAKDGVVLPILHLNGYKIANPTVLDRISHEELRSLMIGYGHNPYFFEVTDDQADDHADAHRRFAALLDEVLDEIAALKAAAAAGDETRPRWPMIVFRTPKGWTGPAYIDGKKTTGSWRAHQVPLASARDTPEHLQVLADWLASYRADELFDANGR
;
A
#
# COMPACT_ATOMS: atom_id res chain seq x y z
N ALA A 1 -17.15 -0.89 -6.43
CA ALA A 1 -17.81 -1.11 -5.13
C ALA A 1 -18.13 -2.60 -4.90
N THR A 2 -18.63 -3.33 -5.89
CA THR A 2 -19.05 -4.75 -5.72
C THR A 2 -17.91 -5.69 -5.34
N SER A 3 -16.68 -5.47 -5.79
CA SER A 3 -15.51 -6.29 -5.44
C SER A 3 -15.20 -6.31 -3.93
N TRP A 4 -15.55 -5.26 -3.18
CA TRP A 4 -15.39 -5.24 -1.72
C TRP A 4 -16.30 -6.23 -1.00
N HIS A 5 -17.29 -6.81 -1.69
CA HIS A 5 -18.16 -7.84 -1.15
C HIS A 5 -17.70 -9.27 -1.42
N SER A 6 -16.56 -9.48 -2.07
CA SER A 6 -16.02 -10.82 -2.38
C SER A 6 -15.83 -11.71 -1.14
N ASN A 7 -15.51 -11.10 0.00
CA ASN A 7 -15.41 -11.78 1.29
C ASN A 7 -16.68 -12.55 1.70
N LYS A 8 -17.85 -12.20 1.14
CA LYS A 8 -19.14 -12.84 1.46
C LYS A 8 -19.36 -14.16 0.75
N PHE A 9 -18.52 -14.47 -0.23
CA PHE A 9 -18.56 -15.72 -0.99
C PHE A 9 -17.48 -16.72 -0.57
N MET A 10 -16.60 -16.31 0.35
CA MET A 10 -15.49 -17.15 0.82
C MET A 10 -15.92 -18.00 2.03
N HIS A 11 -15.67 -19.30 1.94
CA HIS A 11 -15.89 -20.22 3.05
C HIS A 11 -14.63 -20.25 3.95
N PRO A 12 -14.70 -19.83 5.22
CA PRO A 12 -13.52 -19.61 6.03
C PRO A 12 -12.68 -20.86 6.28
N ALA A 13 -13.29 -22.06 6.31
CA ALA A 13 -12.56 -23.31 6.53
C ALA A 13 -12.02 -23.94 5.23
N LYS A 14 -12.64 -23.68 4.07
CA LYS A 14 -12.36 -24.44 2.81
C LYS A 14 -11.60 -23.60 1.79
N ASP A 15 -11.87 -22.30 1.74
CA ASP A 15 -11.26 -21.43 0.75
C ASP A 15 -9.95 -20.80 1.25
N GLY A 16 -9.18 -20.28 0.32
CA GLY A 16 -8.04 -19.42 0.63
C GLY A 16 -8.47 -18.06 1.18
N VAL A 17 -7.50 -17.25 1.58
CA VAL A 17 -7.72 -15.89 2.06
C VAL A 17 -7.09 -14.89 1.10
N VAL A 18 -7.79 -13.80 0.84
CA VAL A 18 -7.25 -12.62 0.15
C VAL A 18 -7.15 -11.49 1.18
N LEU A 19 -5.97 -10.93 1.36
CA LEU A 19 -5.75 -9.72 2.14
C LEU A 19 -5.81 -8.51 1.19
N PRO A 20 -6.91 -7.74 1.18
CA PRO A 20 -6.97 -6.53 0.38
C PRO A 20 -6.09 -5.43 0.99
N ILE A 21 -5.32 -4.76 0.15
CA ILE A 21 -4.58 -3.55 0.52
C ILE A 21 -5.11 -2.39 -0.33
N LEU A 22 -5.81 -1.46 0.31
CA LEU A 22 -6.26 -0.23 -0.32
C LEU A 22 -5.13 0.80 -0.26
N HIS A 23 -4.41 0.98 -1.37
CA HIS A 23 -3.41 2.04 -1.46
C HIS A 23 -4.08 3.40 -1.70
N LEU A 24 -4.11 4.20 -0.66
CA LEU A 24 -4.74 5.51 -0.64
C LEU A 24 -3.69 6.61 -0.69
N ASN A 25 -3.35 7.05 -1.90
CA ASN A 25 -2.33 8.10 -2.12
C ASN A 25 -2.92 9.50 -2.37
N GLY A 26 -4.21 9.66 -2.18
CA GLY A 26 -4.91 10.94 -2.27
C GLY A 26 -5.31 11.39 -3.67
N TYR A 27 -4.74 10.85 -4.73
CA TYR A 27 -4.95 11.35 -6.08
C TYR A 27 -5.51 10.33 -7.07
N LYS A 28 -6.44 10.81 -7.90
CA LYS A 28 -6.86 10.19 -9.15
C LYS A 28 -6.30 11.07 -10.28
N ILE A 29 -5.20 10.66 -10.91
CA ILE A 29 -4.44 11.46 -11.88
C ILE A 29 -3.99 12.79 -11.21
N ALA A 30 -4.72 13.89 -11.45
CA ALA A 30 -4.43 15.23 -10.95
C ALA A 30 -5.44 15.73 -9.91
N ASN A 31 -6.49 14.96 -9.62
CA ASN A 31 -7.56 15.37 -8.71
C ASN A 31 -7.59 14.47 -7.46
N PRO A 32 -7.99 15.02 -6.30
CA PRO A 32 -8.22 14.23 -5.10
C PRO A 32 -9.30 13.15 -5.32
N THR A 33 -9.10 11.99 -4.68
CA THR A 33 -10.11 10.91 -4.68
C THR A 33 -11.21 11.17 -3.65
N VAL A 34 -12.37 10.55 -3.83
CA VAL A 34 -13.46 10.60 -2.84
C VAL A 34 -12.98 10.07 -1.48
N LEU A 35 -12.23 8.96 -1.48
CA LEU A 35 -11.74 8.33 -0.25
C LEU A 35 -10.70 9.17 0.50
N ASP A 36 -10.08 10.15 -0.17
CA ASP A 36 -9.18 11.10 0.47
C ASP A 36 -9.90 12.31 1.08
N ARG A 37 -11.17 12.51 0.70
CA ARG A 37 -12.01 13.61 1.17
C ARG A 37 -12.87 13.25 2.39
N ILE A 38 -12.96 11.97 2.73
CA ILE A 38 -13.70 11.51 3.90
C ILE A 38 -12.75 11.32 5.09
N SER A 39 -13.29 11.40 6.31
CA SER A 39 -12.51 11.22 7.53
C SER A 39 -12.01 9.79 7.66
N HIS A 40 -10.99 9.59 8.50
CA HIS A 40 -10.50 8.26 8.88
C HIS A 40 -11.64 7.39 9.47
N GLU A 41 -12.47 7.97 10.31
CA GLU A 41 -13.58 7.26 10.96
C GLU A 41 -14.68 6.87 9.95
N GLU A 42 -15.00 7.76 9.01
CA GLU A 42 -15.94 7.47 7.93
C GLU A 42 -15.43 6.36 7.03
N LEU A 43 -14.14 6.39 6.65
CA LEU A 43 -13.53 5.33 5.86
C LEU A 43 -13.52 4.00 6.60
N ARG A 44 -13.22 4.00 7.91
CA ARG A 44 -13.30 2.81 8.77
C ARG A 44 -14.72 2.24 8.75
N SER A 45 -15.72 3.07 8.98
CA SER A 45 -17.13 2.67 8.99
C SER A 45 -17.57 2.09 7.65
N LEU A 46 -17.12 2.67 6.53
CA LEU A 46 -17.38 2.18 5.19
C LEU A 46 -16.82 0.76 4.99
N MET A 47 -15.57 0.51 5.38
CA MET A 47 -14.94 -0.80 5.21
C MET A 47 -15.54 -1.86 6.15
N ILE A 48 -15.92 -1.48 7.36
CA ILE A 48 -16.70 -2.34 8.27
C ILE A 48 -18.06 -2.71 7.64
N GLY A 49 -18.75 -1.76 6.99
CA GLY A 49 -20.00 -2.01 6.27
C GLY A 49 -19.84 -2.98 5.09
N TYR A 50 -18.69 -2.99 4.45
CA TYR A 50 -18.34 -4.00 3.44
C TYR A 50 -18.01 -5.38 4.03
N GLY A 51 -17.85 -5.49 5.35
CA GLY A 51 -17.58 -6.75 6.04
C GLY A 51 -16.09 -7.03 6.25
N HIS A 52 -15.26 -6.00 6.28
CA HIS A 52 -13.84 -6.09 6.60
C HIS A 52 -13.54 -5.60 8.02
N ASN A 53 -12.38 -6.02 8.56
CA ASN A 53 -11.74 -5.42 9.70
C ASN A 53 -10.57 -4.55 9.20
N PRO A 54 -10.71 -3.21 9.09
CA PRO A 54 -9.71 -2.36 8.49
C PRO A 54 -8.60 -1.99 9.48
N TYR A 55 -7.38 -2.30 9.11
CA TYR A 55 -6.13 -1.81 9.68
C TYR A 55 -5.63 -0.61 8.91
N PHE A 56 -5.07 0.36 9.60
CA PHE A 56 -4.59 1.58 8.98
C PHE A 56 -3.08 1.70 9.15
N PHE A 57 -2.40 1.86 8.02
CA PHE A 57 -1.00 2.22 7.95
C PHE A 57 -0.87 3.57 7.25
N GLU A 58 -0.11 4.48 7.85
CA GLU A 58 0.06 5.81 7.29
C GLU A 58 1.53 6.24 7.33
N VAL A 59 1.97 6.83 6.22
CA VAL A 59 3.21 7.59 6.10
C VAL A 59 2.83 9.00 5.73
N THR A 60 3.13 9.96 6.60
CA THR A 60 2.88 11.39 6.38
C THR A 60 4.04 12.03 5.61
N ASP A 61 3.84 13.24 5.09
CA ASP A 61 4.88 13.96 4.32
C ASP A 61 6.18 14.17 5.11
N ASP A 62 6.09 14.41 6.42
CA ASP A 62 7.24 14.57 7.33
C ASP A 62 7.95 13.25 7.67
N GLN A 63 7.30 12.12 7.46
CA GLN A 63 7.85 10.77 7.65
C GLN A 63 8.31 10.13 6.33
N ALA A 64 8.08 10.78 5.20
CA ALA A 64 8.25 10.17 3.89
C ALA A 64 9.70 9.75 3.58
N ASP A 65 10.68 10.36 4.22
CA ASP A 65 12.10 10.07 4.02
C ASP A 65 12.63 8.97 4.97
N ASP A 66 11.91 8.63 6.04
CA ASP A 66 12.29 7.52 6.94
C ASP A 66 11.69 6.18 6.49
N HIS A 67 12.21 5.68 5.37
CA HIS A 67 11.77 4.40 4.81
C HIS A 67 12.04 3.24 5.77
N ALA A 68 13.12 3.27 6.54
CA ALA A 68 13.46 2.18 7.45
C ALA A 68 12.44 2.04 8.59
N ASP A 69 11.98 3.17 9.15
CA ASP A 69 10.90 3.16 10.15
C ASP A 69 9.57 2.70 9.54
N ALA A 70 9.21 3.23 8.40
CA ALA A 70 7.99 2.84 7.69
C ALA A 70 7.97 1.33 7.42
N HIS A 71 9.09 0.73 6.99
CA HIS A 71 9.19 -0.71 6.76
C HIS A 71 9.01 -1.50 8.06
N ARG A 72 9.66 -1.09 9.17
CA ARG A 72 9.49 -1.78 10.47
C ARG A 72 8.04 -1.74 10.96
N ARG A 73 7.40 -0.57 10.88
CA ARG A 73 6.00 -0.40 11.28
C ARG A 73 5.04 -1.22 10.41
N PHE A 74 5.30 -1.25 9.10
CA PHE A 74 4.47 -2.04 8.18
C PHE A 74 4.67 -3.54 8.37
N ALA A 75 5.90 -4.00 8.62
CA ALA A 75 6.16 -5.40 8.95
C ALA A 75 5.42 -5.83 10.22
N ALA A 76 5.47 -5.03 11.28
CA ALA A 76 4.74 -5.32 12.52
C ALA A 76 3.22 -5.37 12.31
N LEU A 77 2.68 -4.46 11.48
CA LEU A 77 1.26 -4.49 11.12
C LEU A 77 0.90 -5.75 10.31
N LEU A 78 1.77 -6.17 9.40
CA LEU A 78 1.56 -7.41 8.64
C LEU A 78 1.54 -8.65 9.54
N ASP A 79 2.44 -8.72 10.52
CA ASP A 79 2.44 -9.82 11.50
C ASP A 79 1.12 -9.87 12.28
N GLU A 80 0.63 -8.73 12.78
CA GLU A 80 -0.66 -8.65 13.47
C GLU A 80 -1.83 -9.11 12.59
N VAL A 81 -1.86 -8.66 11.33
CA VAL A 81 -2.90 -9.02 10.36
C VAL A 81 -2.86 -10.51 10.00
N LEU A 82 -1.66 -11.08 9.84
CA LEU A 82 -1.49 -12.49 9.52
C LEU A 82 -1.87 -13.38 10.71
N ASP A 83 -1.59 -12.96 11.94
CA ASP A 83 -2.02 -13.66 13.15
C ASP A 83 -3.55 -13.66 13.27
N GLU A 84 -4.23 -12.56 12.96
CA GLU A 84 -5.70 -12.53 12.90
C GLU A 84 -6.24 -13.49 11.86
N ILE A 85 -5.67 -13.50 10.65
CA ILE A 85 -6.06 -14.44 9.59
C ILE A 85 -5.89 -15.88 10.06
N ALA A 86 -4.77 -16.21 10.70
CA ALA A 86 -4.50 -17.54 11.21
C ALA A 86 -5.53 -17.95 12.29
N ALA A 87 -5.85 -17.04 13.21
CA ALA A 87 -6.85 -17.28 14.25
C ALA A 87 -8.26 -17.53 13.67
N LEU A 88 -8.68 -16.73 12.70
CA LEU A 88 -9.96 -16.90 12.00
C LEU A 88 -10.04 -18.24 11.26
N LYS A 89 -8.96 -18.63 10.59
CA LYS A 89 -8.88 -19.94 9.91
C LYS A 89 -8.93 -21.09 10.90
N ALA A 90 -8.25 -20.98 12.04
CA ALA A 90 -8.25 -22.00 13.09
C ALA A 90 -9.63 -22.16 13.71
N ALA A 91 -10.31 -21.05 14.03
CA ALA A 91 -11.68 -21.07 14.56
C ALA A 91 -12.65 -21.76 13.59
N ALA A 92 -12.58 -21.40 12.32
CA ALA A 92 -13.42 -22.04 11.29
C ALA A 92 -13.13 -23.54 11.11
N ALA A 93 -11.87 -23.95 11.18
CA ALA A 93 -11.48 -25.37 11.14
C ALA A 93 -11.97 -26.13 12.38
N ALA A 94 -12.10 -25.47 13.52
CA ALA A 94 -12.67 -26.03 14.75
C ALA A 94 -14.21 -26.06 14.75
N GLY A 95 -14.87 -25.58 13.70
CA GLY A 95 -16.34 -25.65 13.55
C GLY A 95 -17.06 -24.33 13.83
N ASP A 96 -16.37 -23.20 13.94
CA ASP A 96 -17.03 -21.89 13.99
C ASP A 96 -17.61 -21.57 12.60
N GLU A 97 -18.93 -21.56 12.52
CA GLU A 97 -19.69 -21.25 11.30
C GLU A 97 -19.94 -19.75 11.13
N THR A 98 -19.47 -18.92 12.05
CA THR A 98 -19.63 -17.47 11.98
C THR A 98 -18.86 -16.92 10.78
N ARG A 99 -19.53 -16.08 9.97
CA ARG A 99 -18.82 -15.36 8.89
C ARG A 99 -17.85 -14.37 9.47
N PRO A 100 -16.53 -14.55 9.25
CA PRO A 100 -15.55 -13.62 9.81
C PRO A 100 -15.58 -12.28 9.07
N ARG A 101 -15.13 -11.25 9.78
CA ARG A 101 -14.69 -10.00 9.14
C ARG A 101 -13.21 -10.15 8.83
N TRP A 102 -12.90 -10.44 7.57
CA TRP A 102 -11.52 -10.59 7.13
C TRP A 102 -10.77 -9.25 7.26
N PRO A 103 -9.52 -9.27 7.74
CA PRO A 103 -8.71 -8.07 7.79
C PRO A 103 -8.47 -7.50 6.38
N MET A 104 -8.28 -6.21 6.33
CA MET A 104 -7.79 -5.47 5.17
C MET A 104 -6.89 -4.33 5.65
N ILE A 105 -6.00 -3.86 4.78
CA ILE A 105 -5.12 -2.74 5.11
C ILE A 105 -5.51 -1.52 4.28
N VAL A 106 -5.71 -0.38 4.94
CA VAL A 106 -5.72 0.94 4.31
C VAL A 106 -4.31 1.49 4.39
N PHE A 107 -3.63 1.51 3.27
CA PHE A 107 -2.24 1.91 3.13
C PHE A 107 -2.17 3.33 2.58
N ARG A 108 -2.03 4.31 3.48
CA ARG A 108 -1.99 5.73 3.13
C ARG A 108 -0.56 6.21 3.03
N THR A 109 -0.17 6.73 1.88
CA THR A 109 1.16 7.31 1.64
C THR A 109 1.06 8.54 0.75
N PRO A 110 2.04 9.44 0.75
CA PRO A 110 2.15 10.45 -0.28
C PRO A 110 2.20 9.80 -1.66
N LYS A 111 1.53 10.38 -2.65
CA LYS A 111 1.60 9.88 -4.03
C LYS A 111 3.04 9.92 -4.54
N GLY A 112 3.52 8.83 -5.14
CA GLY A 112 4.90 8.71 -5.59
C GLY A 112 5.92 8.49 -4.47
N TRP A 113 5.45 8.10 -3.27
CA TRP A 113 6.33 7.72 -2.16
C TRP A 113 7.36 6.69 -2.61
N THR A 114 8.58 6.81 -2.10
CA THR A 114 9.81 6.12 -2.51
C THR A 114 10.41 6.58 -3.84
N GLY A 115 9.72 7.38 -4.63
CA GLY A 115 10.26 7.99 -5.84
C GLY A 115 11.01 9.30 -5.57
N PRO A 116 11.61 9.91 -6.60
CA PRO A 116 12.28 11.19 -6.47
C PRO A 116 11.37 12.29 -5.94
N ALA A 117 11.77 12.92 -4.83
CA ALA A 117 10.97 13.94 -4.17
C ALA A 117 10.83 15.22 -5.04
N TYR A 118 11.86 15.54 -5.81
CA TYR A 118 11.92 16.69 -6.71
C TYR A 118 12.49 16.31 -8.06
N ILE A 119 11.92 16.87 -9.14
CA ILE A 119 12.43 16.79 -10.51
C ILE A 119 12.35 18.20 -11.09
N ASP A 120 13.44 18.70 -11.68
CA ASP A 120 13.57 20.07 -12.22
C ASP A 120 13.16 21.15 -11.21
N GLY A 121 13.54 20.95 -9.95
CA GLY A 121 13.21 21.88 -8.85
C GLY A 121 11.74 21.91 -8.43
N LYS A 122 10.90 21.01 -8.98
CA LYS A 122 9.47 20.93 -8.66
C LYS A 122 9.17 19.70 -7.80
N LYS A 123 8.39 19.89 -6.72
CA LYS A 123 7.97 18.79 -5.86
C LYS A 123 7.14 17.76 -6.67
N THR A 124 7.58 16.50 -6.62
CA THR A 124 6.95 15.37 -7.30
C THR A 124 6.15 14.54 -6.30
N THR A 125 6.80 14.04 -5.25
CA THR A 125 6.15 13.25 -4.20
C THR A 125 5.04 14.04 -3.50
N GLY A 126 3.92 13.40 -3.22
CA GLY A 126 2.73 14.03 -2.61
C GLY A 126 1.99 14.98 -3.56
N SER A 127 2.26 14.93 -4.85
CA SER A 127 1.63 15.80 -5.83
C SER A 127 1.13 15.02 -7.06
N TRP A 128 0.30 15.66 -7.86
CA TRP A 128 -0.17 15.11 -9.13
C TRP A 128 0.97 14.81 -10.12
N ARG A 129 2.16 15.47 -9.96
CA ARG A 129 3.33 15.25 -10.82
C ARG A 129 3.93 13.86 -10.69
N ALA A 130 3.65 13.15 -9.59
CA ALA A 130 4.03 11.75 -9.42
C ALA A 130 3.16 10.78 -10.25
N HIS A 131 2.19 11.28 -11.03
CA HIS A 131 1.39 10.43 -11.91
C HIS A 131 2.15 10.15 -13.21
N GLN A 132 1.91 8.99 -13.83
CA GLN A 132 2.57 8.52 -15.05
C GLN A 132 4.08 8.32 -14.84
N VAL A 133 4.90 8.94 -15.70
CA VAL A 133 6.36 8.77 -15.72
C VAL A 133 7.02 10.11 -15.37
N PRO A 134 7.36 10.34 -14.11
CA PRO A 134 7.96 11.62 -13.70
C PRO A 134 9.26 11.97 -14.41
N LEU A 135 10.02 10.95 -14.87
CA LEU A 135 11.30 11.05 -15.58
C LEU A 135 11.15 10.64 -17.06
N ALA A 136 10.07 11.07 -17.72
CA ALA A 136 9.78 10.71 -19.12
C ALA A 136 10.92 11.06 -20.09
N SER A 137 11.72 12.09 -19.78
CA SER A 137 12.86 12.55 -20.61
C SER A 137 14.18 11.86 -20.26
N ALA A 138 14.21 10.83 -19.41
CA ALA A 138 15.45 10.15 -19.00
C ALA A 138 16.26 9.60 -20.20
N ARG A 139 15.60 9.31 -21.31
CA ARG A 139 16.28 8.86 -22.54
C ARG A 139 17.13 9.96 -23.20
N ASP A 140 16.65 11.20 -23.13
CA ASP A 140 17.19 12.30 -23.92
C ASP A 140 17.84 13.38 -23.03
N THR A 141 17.68 13.29 -21.70
CA THR A 141 18.17 14.25 -20.72
C THR A 141 19.08 13.55 -19.71
N PRO A 142 20.41 13.74 -19.77
CA PRO A 142 21.37 13.06 -18.89
C PRO A 142 21.08 13.26 -17.42
N GLU A 143 20.62 14.44 -17.01
CA GLU A 143 20.26 14.76 -15.62
C GLU A 143 19.08 13.90 -15.13
N HIS A 144 18.06 13.66 -15.96
CA HIS A 144 16.94 12.79 -15.65
C HIS A 144 17.36 11.31 -15.60
N LEU A 145 18.28 10.91 -16.48
CA LEU A 145 18.86 9.57 -16.45
C LEU A 145 19.63 9.33 -15.14
N GLN A 146 20.40 10.31 -14.69
CA GLN A 146 21.12 10.20 -13.41
C GLN A 146 20.15 10.09 -12.22
N VAL A 147 19.12 10.92 -12.17
CA VAL A 147 18.08 10.84 -11.12
C VAL A 147 17.41 9.47 -11.13
N LEU A 148 17.11 8.91 -12.30
CA LEU A 148 16.54 7.58 -12.43
C LEU A 148 17.49 6.49 -11.93
N ALA A 149 18.77 6.57 -12.30
CA ALA A 149 19.80 5.62 -11.87
C ALA A 149 19.98 5.64 -10.35
N ASP A 150 20.08 6.83 -9.75
CA ASP A 150 20.23 6.99 -8.30
C ASP A 150 19.01 6.46 -7.55
N TRP A 151 17.80 6.72 -8.08
CA TRP A 151 16.58 6.19 -7.50
C TRP A 151 16.54 4.67 -7.53
N LEU A 152 16.81 4.05 -8.67
CA LEU A 152 16.84 2.59 -8.79
C LEU A 152 17.94 1.96 -7.91
N ALA A 153 19.11 2.59 -7.82
CA ALA A 153 20.19 2.14 -6.95
C ALA A 153 19.82 2.20 -5.47
N SER A 154 18.93 3.13 -5.07
CA SER A 154 18.49 3.25 -3.67
C SER A 154 17.74 2.02 -3.16
N TYR A 155 17.20 1.19 -4.03
CA TYR A 155 16.57 -0.08 -3.67
C TYR A 155 17.55 -1.20 -3.35
N ARG A 156 18.87 -1.00 -3.62
CA ARG A 156 19.95 -1.93 -3.29
C ARG A 156 19.69 -3.35 -3.83
N ALA A 157 19.18 -3.43 -5.05
CA ALA A 157 18.80 -4.70 -5.67
C ALA A 157 20.00 -5.66 -5.83
N ASP A 158 21.22 -5.13 -5.96
CA ASP A 158 22.48 -5.87 -6.02
C ASP A 158 22.76 -6.68 -4.74
N GLU A 159 22.18 -6.34 -3.59
CA GLU A 159 22.29 -7.11 -2.37
C GLU A 159 21.39 -8.36 -2.34
N LEU A 160 20.42 -8.43 -3.23
CA LEU A 160 19.46 -9.53 -3.32
C LEU A 160 19.88 -10.60 -4.34
N PHE A 161 20.86 -10.30 -5.18
CA PHE A 161 21.28 -11.16 -6.27
C PHE A 161 22.78 -11.45 -6.23
N ASP A 162 23.18 -12.66 -6.59
CA ASP A 162 24.58 -13.00 -6.80
C ASP A 162 25.12 -12.43 -8.13
N ALA A 163 26.40 -12.68 -8.43
CA ALA A 163 27.05 -12.22 -9.66
C ALA A 163 26.41 -12.78 -10.96
N ASN A 164 25.57 -13.80 -10.85
CA ASN A 164 24.84 -14.41 -11.97
C ASN A 164 23.38 -13.95 -12.03
N GLY A 165 22.96 -13.02 -11.16
CA GLY A 165 21.60 -12.49 -11.09
C GLY A 165 20.59 -13.45 -10.46
N ARG A 166 21.04 -14.34 -9.55
CA ARG A 166 20.21 -15.33 -8.86
C ARG A 166 20.16 -15.09 -7.37
#